data_0f04e163521f4358d36a9aa8e3aece0c
#
_entry.id   0f04e163521f4358d36a9aa8e3aece0c
#
_cell.length_a   1.000
_cell.length_b   1.000
_cell.length_c   1.000
_cell.angle_alpha   90.00
_cell.angle_beta   90.00
_cell.angle_gamma   90.00
#
_symmetry.space_group_name_H-M   'P 1'
#
loop_
_entity.id
_entity.type
_entity.pdbx_description
1 polymer ?
#
loop_
_entity_poly.entity_id
_entity_poly.type
_entity_poly.pdbx_seq_one_letter_code
_entity_poly.pdbx_strand_id
1 'polypeptide(L)'
;QLGRGVAGMIGHTQPRRIAARSVAERIAAELGQKVGKEPGEVVGYQVRFTDEVGPTTLVKLMTDGILLAEIQSDPMLRRYDTLIIDEAHERSLNIDFILGYLARLLPLRPDLKVIITSATIDSDRFARHFGRWKGPIGQGTLIEAAPVIEVSGRTFPVEIRYRPLAADTPASYSSSSSSPDAQPAESSPATASAIEEESTGSGVEQLVLEDPDDPLALEGYGAGQDIDVETAICHAVDELCSEGPGDILVFLPGERDIRDTEQALRDHLGNRAPRDISHSKNPADIEILPLFARLSSAEQHRIFEEHSHRRVVLATNVAETSLTVPGIRYVIDPGLARISRYSNKTKVQRLPIEEISKASANQRSGRCGRVADGIAIRLYSADNFASRPDFTEPEILRTSLASVILQMSALGLGDVASFPFVDAPDSRAIRDGINQLIEIGALRPLDS
;
A
#
# COMPACT_ATOMS: atom_id res chain seq x y z
N GLN A 1 -14.00 -29.64 1.10
CA GLN A 1 -15.43 -29.91 1.28
C GLN A 1 -16.26 -29.47 0.08
N LEU A 2 -15.87 -28.40 -0.64
CA LEU A 2 -16.56 -27.91 -1.83
C LEU A 2 -16.08 -28.55 -3.13
N GLY A 3 -15.14 -29.49 -3.09
CA GLY A 3 -14.54 -30.12 -4.26
C GLY A 3 -13.65 -29.21 -5.10
N ARG A 4 -13.24 -28.04 -4.58
CA ARG A 4 -12.30 -27.12 -5.22
C ARG A 4 -10.85 -27.56 -4.99
N GLY A 5 -9.99 -27.22 -5.90
CA GLY A 5 -8.59 -27.65 -5.86
C GLY A 5 -8.35 -29.05 -6.42
N VAL A 6 -9.39 -29.79 -6.84
CA VAL A 6 -9.27 -31.16 -7.40
C VAL A 6 -9.22 -31.14 -8.92
N ALA A 7 -10.04 -30.33 -9.56
CA ALA A 7 -10.06 -30.19 -11.03
C ALA A 7 -9.01 -29.16 -11.54
N GLY A 8 -8.53 -28.31 -10.68
CA GLY A 8 -7.51 -27.31 -10.89
C GLY A 8 -7.04 -26.77 -9.54
N MET A 9 -5.94 -26.03 -9.49
CA MET A 9 -5.44 -25.44 -8.25
C MET A 9 -6.33 -24.29 -7.74
N ILE A 10 -6.28 -24.05 -6.45
CA ILE A 10 -6.70 -22.80 -5.83
C ILE A 10 -5.49 -21.89 -5.83
N GLY A 11 -5.52 -20.81 -6.63
CA GLY A 11 -4.50 -19.76 -6.63
C GLY A 11 -4.89 -18.65 -5.65
N HIS A 12 -3.94 -18.17 -4.85
CA HIS A 12 -4.16 -17.09 -3.89
C HIS A 12 -3.04 -16.06 -4.04
N THR A 13 -3.37 -14.86 -4.51
CA THR A 13 -2.38 -13.81 -4.66
C THR A 13 -2.21 -13.01 -3.38
N GLN A 14 -1.01 -12.49 -3.21
CA GLN A 14 -0.64 -11.59 -2.13
C GLN A 14 0.21 -10.45 -2.70
N PRO A 15 0.05 -9.20 -2.25
CA PRO A 15 0.84 -8.10 -2.79
C PRO A 15 2.33 -8.18 -2.42
N ARG A 16 2.67 -8.92 -1.35
CA ARG A 16 4.03 -8.97 -0.81
C ARG A 16 4.53 -10.40 -0.64
N ARG A 17 5.83 -10.60 -0.92
CA ARG A 17 6.49 -11.92 -0.84
C ARG A 17 6.38 -12.56 0.54
N ILE A 18 6.55 -11.76 1.60
CA ILE A 18 6.48 -12.24 2.98
C ILE A 18 5.07 -12.74 3.29
N ALA A 19 4.04 -12.00 2.90
CA ALA A 19 2.66 -12.39 3.10
C ALA A 19 2.33 -13.71 2.39
N ALA A 20 2.73 -13.87 1.12
CA ALA A 20 2.51 -15.11 0.38
C ALA A 20 3.12 -16.32 1.11
N ARG A 21 4.34 -16.18 1.63
CA ARG A 21 5.00 -17.23 2.40
C ARG A 21 4.30 -17.49 3.74
N SER A 22 4.06 -16.46 4.55
CA SER A 22 3.47 -16.61 5.90
C SER A 22 2.06 -17.18 5.84
N VAL A 23 1.24 -16.76 4.86
CA VAL A 23 -0.11 -17.31 4.66
C VAL A 23 -0.03 -18.78 4.21
N ALA A 24 0.92 -19.13 3.34
CA ALA A 24 1.13 -20.53 2.94
C ALA A 24 1.51 -21.40 4.15
N GLU A 25 2.47 -20.96 4.96
CA GLU A 25 2.90 -21.65 6.18
C GLU A 25 1.72 -21.82 7.16
N ARG A 26 0.88 -20.79 7.31
CA ARG A 26 -0.30 -20.84 8.17
C ARG A 26 -1.34 -21.84 7.67
N ILE A 27 -1.69 -21.82 6.38
CA ILE A 27 -2.64 -22.78 5.79
C ILE A 27 -2.11 -24.20 5.92
N ALA A 28 -0.83 -24.42 5.63
CA ALA A 28 -0.21 -25.73 5.77
C ALA A 28 -0.26 -26.24 7.21
N ALA A 29 0.05 -25.39 8.19
CA ALA A 29 -0.02 -25.73 9.61
C ALA A 29 -1.45 -26.10 10.05
N GLU A 30 -2.47 -25.39 9.59
CA GLU A 30 -3.88 -25.71 9.85
C GLU A 30 -4.33 -27.03 9.23
N LEU A 31 -3.69 -27.46 8.15
CA LEU A 31 -3.90 -28.76 7.52
C LEU A 31 -3.02 -29.87 8.12
N GLY A 32 -2.19 -29.55 9.14
CA GLY A 32 -1.24 -30.49 9.73
C GLY A 32 -0.10 -30.89 8.81
N GLN A 33 0.27 -30.02 7.87
CA GLN A 33 1.30 -30.25 6.83
C GLN A 33 2.39 -29.17 6.87
N LYS A 34 3.43 -29.40 6.06
CA LYS A 34 4.42 -28.37 5.76
C LYS A 34 4.15 -27.81 4.36
N VAL A 35 4.69 -26.62 4.12
CA VAL A 35 4.75 -26.05 2.78
C VAL A 35 5.90 -26.74 2.03
N GLY A 36 5.65 -27.19 0.79
CA GLY A 36 6.72 -27.80 0.01
C GLY A 36 6.27 -28.49 -1.27
N LYS A 37 7.19 -29.30 -1.81
CA LYS A 37 7.06 -30.02 -3.09
C LYS A 37 6.93 -31.54 -2.93
N GLU A 38 7.07 -32.02 -1.71
CA GLU A 38 7.07 -33.45 -1.45
C GLU A 38 5.68 -34.07 -1.64
N PRO A 39 5.59 -35.35 -1.96
CA PRO A 39 4.33 -36.06 -2.06
C PRO A 39 3.52 -35.96 -0.76
N GLY A 40 2.30 -35.43 -0.86
CA GLY A 40 1.41 -35.20 0.29
C GLY A 40 1.41 -33.76 0.80
N GLU A 41 2.35 -32.92 0.40
CA GLU A 41 2.33 -31.48 0.65
C GLU A 41 1.43 -30.82 -0.39
N VAL A 42 0.25 -30.37 0.05
CA VAL A 42 -0.77 -29.81 -0.86
C VAL A 42 -0.76 -28.28 -0.90
N VAL A 43 0.04 -27.64 -0.06
CA VAL A 43 0.20 -26.19 -0.02
C VAL A 43 1.60 -25.83 -0.50
N GLY A 44 1.66 -25.00 -1.53
CA GLY A 44 2.90 -24.45 -2.05
C GLY A 44 2.84 -22.92 -2.17
N TYR A 45 3.98 -22.28 -2.35
CA TYR A 45 4.02 -20.87 -2.71
C TYR A 45 5.07 -20.58 -3.78
N GLN A 46 4.81 -19.52 -4.53
CA GLN A 46 5.75 -19.04 -5.56
C GLN A 46 5.88 -17.52 -5.48
N VAL A 47 7.11 -17.08 -5.29
CA VAL A 47 7.48 -15.66 -5.31
C VAL A 47 8.74 -15.50 -6.16
N ARG A 48 9.12 -14.26 -6.48
CA ARG A 48 10.32 -14.01 -7.28
C ARG A 48 11.54 -14.68 -6.64
N PHE A 49 12.21 -15.55 -7.40
CA PHE A 49 13.38 -16.36 -7.03
C PHE A 49 13.13 -17.52 -6.06
N THR A 50 11.89 -17.78 -5.67
CA THR A 50 11.57 -18.94 -4.82
C THR A 50 10.32 -19.62 -5.35
N ASP A 51 10.41 -20.92 -5.56
CA ASP A 51 9.31 -21.77 -6.01
C ASP A 51 9.25 -23.00 -5.12
N GLU A 52 8.17 -23.14 -4.36
CA GLU A 52 7.85 -24.28 -3.50
C GLU A 52 6.49 -24.89 -3.93
N VAL A 53 6.31 -25.07 -5.25
CA VAL A 53 5.11 -25.67 -5.84
C VAL A 53 5.45 -27.02 -6.46
N GLY A 54 4.82 -28.07 -5.96
CA GLY A 54 5.01 -29.46 -6.43
C GLY A 54 3.85 -29.97 -7.28
N PRO A 55 3.95 -31.18 -7.81
CA PRO A 55 2.89 -31.80 -8.63
C PRO A 55 1.61 -32.13 -7.83
N THR A 56 1.70 -32.22 -6.50
CA THR A 56 0.58 -32.49 -5.60
C THR A 56 -0.02 -31.23 -4.99
N THR A 57 0.48 -30.04 -5.35
CA THR A 57 -0.01 -28.76 -4.83
C THR A 57 -1.44 -28.51 -5.29
N LEU A 58 -2.35 -28.34 -4.34
CA LEU A 58 -3.75 -27.97 -4.54
C LEU A 58 -4.01 -26.48 -4.25
N VAL A 59 -3.25 -25.91 -3.31
CA VAL A 59 -3.33 -24.50 -2.93
C VAL A 59 -1.98 -23.83 -3.19
N LYS A 60 -1.96 -22.89 -4.11
CA LYS A 60 -0.76 -22.14 -4.48
C LYS A 60 -0.88 -20.69 -4.06
N LEU A 61 -0.04 -20.28 -3.12
CA LEU A 61 0.15 -18.87 -2.76
C LEU A 61 1.17 -18.24 -3.71
N MET A 62 0.94 -16.99 -4.13
CA MET A 62 1.85 -16.32 -5.04
C MET A 62 1.75 -14.81 -4.91
N THR A 63 2.76 -14.09 -5.39
CA THR A 63 2.62 -12.64 -5.54
C THR A 63 1.86 -12.29 -6.82
N ASP A 64 1.22 -11.11 -6.84
CA ASP A 64 0.47 -10.61 -8.01
C ASP A 64 1.31 -10.66 -9.29
N GLY A 65 2.59 -10.29 -9.20
CA GLY A 65 3.51 -10.34 -10.34
C GLY A 65 3.75 -11.76 -10.88
N ILE A 66 3.65 -12.80 -10.06
CA ILE A 66 3.73 -14.20 -10.51
C ILE A 66 2.49 -14.58 -11.31
N LEU A 67 1.29 -14.22 -10.84
CA LEU A 67 0.06 -14.47 -11.59
C LEU A 67 0.06 -13.75 -12.95
N LEU A 68 0.55 -12.51 -13.00
CA LEU A 68 0.70 -11.78 -14.27
C LEU A 68 1.68 -12.46 -15.22
N ALA A 69 2.78 -13.03 -14.72
CA ALA A 69 3.72 -13.78 -15.55
C ALA A 69 3.09 -15.11 -16.05
N GLU A 70 2.25 -15.76 -15.25
CA GLU A 70 1.54 -16.97 -15.69
C GLU A 70 0.49 -16.67 -16.77
N ILE A 71 -0.18 -15.54 -16.72
CA ILE A 71 -1.12 -15.08 -17.76
C ILE A 71 -0.44 -15.06 -19.15
N GLN A 72 0.85 -14.72 -19.22
CA GLN A 72 1.58 -14.72 -20.50
C GLN A 72 1.73 -16.12 -21.10
N SER A 73 1.94 -17.13 -20.26
CA SER A 73 2.15 -18.52 -20.72
C SER A 73 0.84 -19.31 -20.81
N ASP A 74 -0.13 -19.02 -19.95
CA ASP A 74 -1.48 -19.61 -19.94
C ASP A 74 -2.54 -18.52 -19.85
N PRO A 75 -2.88 -17.87 -20.98
CA PRO A 75 -3.88 -16.80 -21.00
C PRO A 75 -5.26 -17.23 -20.51
N MET A 76 -5.58 -18.49 -20.51
CA MET A 76 -6.85 -19.02 -19.99
C MET A 76 -6.78 -19.43 -18.54
N LEU A 77 -5.61 -19.34 -17.89
CA LEU A 77 -5.39 -19.76 -16.50
C LEU A 77 -5.99 -21.14 -16.20
N ARG A 78 -5.78 -22.11 -17.12
CA ARG A 78 -6.40 -23.45 -17.08
C ARG A 78 -5.96 -24.29 -15.91
N ARG A 79 -4.83 -23.94 -15.30
CA ARG A 79 -4.31 -24.61 -14.10
C ARG A 79 -5.15 -24.35 -12.85
N TYR A 80 -6.01 -23.30 -12.89
CA TYR A 80 -6.80 -22.86 -11.74
C TYR A 80 -8.29 -23.14 -11.95
N ASP A 81 -8.94 -23.61 -10.89
CA ASP A 81 -10.38 -23.67 -10.77
C ASP A 81 -10.94 -22.53 -9.88
N THR A 82 -10.09 -21.97 -9.04
CA THR A 82 -10.43 -20.87 -8.14
C THR A 82 -9.23 -19.93 -8.02
N LEU A 83 -9.49 -18.63 -8.07
CA LEU A 83 -8.50 -17.59 -7.80
C LEU A 83 -9.01 -16.69 -6.67
N ILE A 84 -8.13 -16.41 -5.72
CA ILE A 84 -8.36 -15.46 -4.64
C ILE A 84 -7.39 -14.30 -4.85
N ILE A 85 -7.91 -13.11 -5.10
CA ILE A 85 -7.14 -11.88 -5.24
C ILE A 85 -7.26 -11.14 -3.91
N ASP A 86 -6.22 -11.24 -3.12
CA ASP A 86 -6.21 -10.72 -1.75
C ASP A 86 -5.69 -9.28 -1.71
N GLU A 87 -6.15 -8.53 -0.70
CA GLU A 87 -5.78 -7.13 -0.46
C GLU A 87 -6.02 -6.22 -1.68
N ALA A 88 -7.10 -6.47 -2.44
CA ALA A 88 -7.40 -5.74 -3.69
C ALA A 88 -7.51 -4.21 -3.48
N HIS A 89 -7.77 -3.76 -2.25
CA HIS A 89 -7.82 -2.35 -1.88
C HIS A 89 -6.44 -1.65 -1.90
N GLU A 90 -5.32 -2.40 -1.94
CA GLU A 90 -4.00 -1.78 -2.14
C GLU A 90 -3.88 -1.10 -3.51
N ARG A 91 -4.71 -1.52 -4.49
CA ARG A 91 -4.81 -0.90 -5.82
C ARG A 91 -3.44 -0.65 -6.45
N SER A 92 -2.50 -1.62 -6.27
CA SER A 92 -1.24 -1.61 -7.01
C SER A 92 -1.51 -1.81 -8.51
N LEU A 93 -0.56 -1.38 -9.34
CA LEU A 93 -0.66 -1.55 -10.78
C LEU A 93 -0.86 -3.01 -11.20
N ASN A 94 -0.18 -3.93 -10.53
CA ASN A 94 -0.34 -5.37 -10.77
C ASN A 94 -1.75 -5.85 -10.45
N ILE A 95 -2.31 -5.43 -9.32
CA ILE A 95 -3.69 -5.75 -8.94
C ILE A 95 -4.66 -5.22 -9.99
N ASP A 96 -4.54 -3.97 -10.40
CA ASP A 96 -5.43 -3.36 -11.40
C ASP A 96 -5.33 -4.09 -12.77
N PHE A 97 -4.15 -4.56 -13.17
CA PHE A 97 -3.99 -5.41 -14.35
C PHE A 97 -4.69 -6.76 -14.19
N ILE A 98 -4.54 -7.43 -13.06
CA ILE A 98 -5.20 -8.70 -12.79
C ILE A 98 -6.71 -8.53 -12.80
N LEU A 99 -7.25 -7.51 -12.13
CA LEU A 99 -8.68 -7.27 -12.06
C LEU A 99 -9.27 -7.02 -13.45
N GLY A 100 -8.65 -6.15 -14.26
CA GLY A 100 -9.10 -5.90 -15.62
C GLY A 100 -8.99 -7.14 -16.52
N TYR A 101 -7.91 -7.92 -16.37
CA TYR A 101 -7.76 -9.17 -17.10
C TYR A 101 -8.82 -10.20 -16.73
N LEU A 102 -9.07 -10.42 -15.45
CA LEU A 102 -10.08 -11.35 -14.96
C LEU A 102 -11.48 -10.94 -15.40
N ALA A 103 -11.80 -9.65 -15.42
CA ALA A 103 -13.08 -9.17 -15.92
C ALA A 103 -13.32 -9.55 -17.40
N ARG A 104 -12.26 -9.59 -18.22
CA ARG A 104 -12.31 -10.06 -19.63
C ARG A 104 -12.31 -11.59 -19.73
N LEU A 105 -11.66 -12.30 -18.80
CA LEU A 105 -11.53 -13.75 -18.81
C LEU A 105 -12.78 -14.48 -18.36
N LEU A 106 -13.46 -13.99 -17.31
CA LEU A 106 -14.60 -14.66 -16.68
C LEU A 106 -15.74 -15.03 -17.64
N PRO A 107 -16.11 -14.20 -18.64
CA PRO A 107 -17.10 -14.60 -19.64
C PRO A 107 -16.68 -15.79 -20.48
N LEU A 108 -15.35 -16.01 -20.64
CA LEU A 108 -14.75 -17.11 -21.41
C LEU A 108 -14.49 -18.36 -20.54
N ARG A 109 -14.49 -18.19 -19.22
CA ARG A 109 -14.20 -19.23 -18.22
C ARG A 109 -15.29 -19.24 -17.12
N PRO A 110 -16.52 -19.66 -17.45
CA PRO A 110 -17.64 -19.69 -16.47
C PRO A 110 -17.42 -20.72 -15.33
N ASP A 111 -16.51 -21.66 -15.53
CA ASP A 111 -16.06 -22.65 -14.54
C ASP A 111 -15.13 -22.04 -13.47
N LEU A 112 -14.32 -21.05 -13.85
CA LEU A 112 -13.38 -20.36 -12.94
C LEU A 112 -14.16 -19.56 -11.90
N LYS A 113 -13.79 -19.73 -10.63
CA LYS A 113 -14.32 -18.89 -9.53
C LYS A 113 -13.26 -17.88 -9.12
N VAL A 114 -13.69 -16.63 -8.98
CA VAL A 114 -12.83 -15.54 -8.52
C VAL A 114 -13.42 -14.97 -7.24
N ILE A 115 -12.58 -14.85 -6.23
CA ILE A 115 -12.90 -14.24 -4.95
C ILE A 115 -11.95 -13.04 -4.80
N ILE A 116 -12.51 -11.85 -4.59
CA ILE A 116 -11.74 -10.64 -4.36
C ILE A 116 -11.94 -10.25 -2.91
N THR A 117 -10.85 -10.16 -2.16
CA THR A 117 -10.92 -9.73 -0.77
C THR A 117 -10.44 -8.28 -0.64
N SER A 118 -11.09 -7.55 0.22
CA SER A 118 -10.79 -6.15 0.48
C SER A 118 -11.06 -5.84 1.95
N ALA A 119 -10.16 -5.14 2.60
CA ALA A 119 -10.34 -4.70 3.99
C ALA A 119 -11.08 -3.36 4.10
N THR A 120 -11.45 -2.73 2.99
CA THR A 120 -12.15 -1.43 2.97
C THR A 120 -13.57 -1.55 2.47
N ILE A 121 -14.39 -0.56 2.83
CA ILE A 121 -15.84 -0.49 2.48
C ILE A 121 -16.09 -0.26 0.97
N ASP A 122 -15.05 -0.07 0.14
CA ASP A 122 -15.18 0.18 -1.31
C ASP A 122 -15.53 -1.10 -2.12
N SER A 123 -16.25 -2.05 -1.49
CA SER A 123 -16.70 -3.30 -2.11
C SER A 123 -17.62 -3.07 -3.31
N ASP A 124 -18.41 -2.01 -3.30
CA ASP A 124 -19.34 -1.67 -4.39
C ASP A 124 -18.63 -1.43 -5.72
N ARG A 125 -17.43 -0.83 -5.69
CA ARG A 125 -16.65 -0.57 -6.89
C ARG A 125 -16.22 -1.88 -7.56
N PHE A 126 -15.71 -2.84 -6.77
CA PHE A 126 -15.35 -4.17 -7.27
C PHE A 126 -16.59 -4.96 -7.71
N ALA A 127 -17.68 -4.89 -6.94
CA ALA A 127 -18.92 -5.56 -7.30
C ALA A 127 -19.50 -5.08 -8.64
N ARG A 128 -19.45 -3.79 -8.91
CA ARG A 128 -19.84 -3.23 -10.21
C ARG A 128 -18.88 -3.65 -11.31
N HIS A 129 -17.59 -3.61 -11.08
CA HIS A 129 -16.56 -3.98 -12.06
C HIS A 129 -16.74 -5.43 -12.56
N PHE A 130 -17.02 -6.36 -11.66
CA PHE A 130 -17.27 -7.77 -11.97
C PHE A 130 -18.74 -8.11 -12.20
N GLY A 131 -19.59 -7.11 -12.27
CA GLY A 131 -21.01 -7.26 -12.55
C GLY A 131 -21.28 -7.68 -13.99
N ARG A 132 -22.54 -8.00 -14.26
CA ARG A 132 -23.03 -8.29 -15.60
C ARG A 132 -23.42 -7.00 -16.32
N TRP A 133 -22.77 -6.72 -17.46
CA TRP A 133 -22.94 -5.52 -18.24
C TRP A 133 -23.62 -5.80 -19.57
N LYS A 134 -24.46 -4.88 -20.02
CA LYS A 134 -24.89 -4.79 -21.42
C LYS A 134 -24.02 -3.75 -22.12
N GLY A 135 -23.01 -4.22 -22.87
CA GLY A 135 -21.96 -3.40 -23.47
C GLY A 135 -20.63 -3.48 -22.71
N PRO A 136 -19.67 -2.61 -23.04
CA PRO A 136 -18.36 -2.62 -22.40
C PRO A 136 -18.43 -2.37 -20.87
N ILE A 137 -17.57 -3.04 -20.14
CA ILE A 137 -17.46 -2.90 -18.67
C ILE A 137 -17.15 -1.42 -18.33
N GLY A 138 -17.89 -0.87 -17.39
CA GLY A 138 -17.72 0.53 -16.95
C GLY A 138 -18.30 1.60 -17.90
N GLN A 139 -18.62 1.25 -19.14
CA GLN A 139 -19.19 2.17 -20.14
C GLN A 139 -20.63 1.80 -20.57
N GLY A 140 -20.97 0.53 -20.43
CA GLY A 140 -22.30 0.02 -20.76
C GLY A 140 -23.33 0.25 -19.64
N THR A 141 -24.46 -0.46 -19.72
CA THR A 141 -25.46 -0.48 -18.66
C THR A 141 -25.22 -1.67 -17.74
N LEU A 142 -24.99 -1.42 -16.47
CA LEU A 142 -24.87 -2.46 -15.45
C LEU A 142 -26.24 -3.13 -15.26
N ILE A 143 -26.31 -4.45 -15.49
CA ILE A 143 -27.53 -5.24 -15.29
C ILE A 143 -27.61 -5.72 -13.84
N GLU A 144 -26.48 -6.22 -13.32
CA GLU A 144 -26.40 -6.80 -11.98
C GLU A 144 -24.98 -6.72 -11.47
N ALA A 145 -24.77 -6.25 -10.25
CA ALA A 145 -23.48 -6.24 -9.60
C ALA A 145 -23.10 -7.67 -9.14
N ALA A 146 -21.80 -7.95 -9.04
CA ALA A 146 -21.33 -9.19 -8.42
C ALA A 146 -21.74 -9.25 -6.94
N PRO A 147 -22.01 -10.45 -6.38
CA PRO A 147 -22.41 -10.56 -4.99
C PRO A 147 -21.28 -10.16 -4.05
N VAL A 148 -21.63 -9.44 -3.00
CA VAL A 148 -20.72 -9.04 -1.91
C VAL A 148 -21.07 -9.84 -0.67
N ILE A 149 -20.04 -10.40 -0.03
CA ILE A 149 -20.17 -11.09 1.26
C ILE A 149 -19.39 -10.27 2.28
N GLU A 150 -20.08 -9.68 3.22
CA GLU A 150 -19.45 -8.97 4.33
C GLU A 150 -19.18 -9.96 5.47
N VAL A 151 -17.96 -10.00 5.92
CA VAL A 151 -17.53 -10.79 7.07
C VAL A 151 -17.01 -9.84 8.13
N SER A 152 -17.77 -9.62 9.18
CA SER A 152 -17.30 -8.92 10.35
C SER A 152 -16.41 -9.87 11.17
N GLY A 153 -15.10 -9.62 11.17
CA GLY A 153 -14.20 -10.26 12.12
C GLY A 153 -14.55 -9.84 13.54
N ARG A 154 -14.50 -10.77 14.51
CA ARG A 154 -14.53 -10.39 15.92
C ARG A 154 -13.21 -9.71 16.25
N THR A 155 -13.19 -8.40 16.23
CA THR A 155 -12.09 -7.59 16.72
C THR A 155 -12.43 -7.07 18.10
N PHE A 156 -11.42 -6.94 18.93
CA PHE A 156 -11.57 -6.28 20.23
C PHE A 156 -11.69 -4.76 20.03
N PRO A 157 -12.30 -4.02 20.94
CA PRO A 157 -12.37 -2.56 20.88
C PRO A 157 -10.98 -1.92 20.78
N VAL A 158 -10.88 -0.86 20.01
CA VAL A 158 -9.66 -0.04 19.90
C VAL A 158 -10.01 1.38 20.31
N GLU A 159 -9.35 1.85 21.37
CA GLU A 159 -9.42 3.25 21.79
C GLU A 159 -8.51 4.08 20.88
N ILE A 160 -9.05 5.14 20.28
CA ILE A 160 -8.28 6.07 19.45
C ILE A 160 -7.96 7.32 20.27
N ARG A 161 -6.68 7.62 20.43
CA ARG A 161 -6.17 8.83 21.08
C ARG A 161 -5.49 9.72 20.06
N TYR A 162 -5.82 11.01 20.08
CA TYR A 162 -5.16 12.00 19.24
C TYR A 162 -4.14 12.78 20.08
N ARG A 163 -2.89 12.86 19.57
CA ARG A 163 -1.75 13.56 20.19
C ARG A 163 -1.04 14.36 19.11
N PRO A 164 -1.62 15.50 18.63
CA PRO A 164 -1.03 16.28 17.55
C PRO A 164 0.35 16.82 17.95
N LEU A 165 1.27 16.88 16.98
CA LEU A 165 2.65 17.35 17.15
C LEU A 165 2.71 18.85 17.48
N ALA A 166 1.76 19.63 16.95
CA ALA A 166 1.58 21.04 17.26
C ALA A 166 0.24 21.25 17.97
N ALA A 167 0.17 22.19 18.91
CA ALA A 167 -1.12 22.62 19.45
C ALA A 167 -1.91 23.30 18.32
N ASP A 168 -3.04 22.71 17.94
CA ASP A 168 -4.00 23.33 17.03
C ASP A 168 -4.42 24.68 17.64
N THR A 169 -3.87 25.77 17.12
CA THR A 169 -4.40 27.10 17.41
C THR A 169 -5.73 27.19 16.66
N PRO A 170 -6.88 27.24 17.31
CA PRO A 170 -8.14 27.40 16.60
C PRO A 170 -8.04 28.67 15.75
N ALA A 171 -8.29 28.51 14.43
CA ALA A 171 -8.36 29.65 13.53
C ALA A 171 -9.34 30.65 14.10
N SER A 172 -8.82 31.71 14.70
CA SER A 172 -9.61 32.84 15.18
C SER A 172 -10.31 33.46 13.96
N TYR A 173 -11.60 33.23 13.85
CA TYR A 173 -12.47 34.02 13.00
C TYR A 173 -12.40 35.47 13.49
N SER A 174 -11.46 36.25 12.93
CA SER A 174 -11.51 37.69 13.03
C SER A 174 -12.60 38.18 12.08
N SER A 175 -13.81 38.31 12.62
CA SER A 175 -14.87 39.14 12.05
C SER A 175 -14.45 40.57 12.19
N SER A 176 -13.85 41.19 11.19
CA SER A 176 -13.80 42.63 11.05
C SER A 176 -14.84 43.07 10.02
N SER A 177 -15.96 43.51 10.53
CA SER A 177 -16.93 44.33 9.82
C SER A 177 -16.33 45.71 9.54
N SER A 178 -16.29 46.14 8.30
CA SER A 178 -16.63 47.51 7.87
C SER A 178 -16.50 47.66 6.36
N SER A 179 -17.64 47.93 5.73
CA SER A 179 -17.78 48.49 4.37
C SER A 179 -17.69 50.02 4.46
N PRO A 180 -17.90 50.83 3.37
CA PRO A 180 -17.72 50.62 1.94
C PRO A 180 -16.99 51.82 1.26
N ASP A 181 -16.68 51.69 -0.01
CA ASP A 181 -16.82 52.70 -1.09
C ASP A 181 -15.64 52.74 -2.09
N ALA A 182 -16.09 52.86 -3.32
CA ALA A 182 -15.51 53.46 -4.50
C ALA A 182 -15.01 52.50 -5.61
N GLN A 183 -15.72 52.67 -6.69
CA GLN A 183 -15.59 52.13 -8.06
C GLN A 183 -14.45 52.78 -8.89
N PRO A 184 -14.38 52.55 -10.23
CA PRO A 184 -13.30 51.79 -10.87
C PRO A 184 -12.47 52.66 -11.85
N ALA A 185 -11.38 52.14 -12.36
CA ALA A 185 -10.79 52.64 -13.61
C ALA A 185 -10.02 51.55 -14.39
N GLU A 186 -10.36 51.51 -15.63
CA GLU A 186 -9.87 50.75 -16.77
C GLU A 186 -8.39 50.96 -17.06
N SER A 187 -7.72 49.99 -17.66
CA SER A 187 -7.19 50.00 -19.04
C SER A 187 -6.02 48.96 -19.22
N SER A 188 -6.17 48.11 -20.20
CA SER A 188 -5.13 47.36 -20.94
C SER A 188 -4.35 48.33 -21.86
N PRO A 189 -3.43 47.85 -22.72
CA PRO A 189 -2.55 46.68 -22.79
C PRO A 189 -1.11 47.03 -23.30
N ALA A 190 -0.34 45.99 -23.58
CA ALA A 190 0.78 45.89 -24.54
C ALA A 190 2.11 45.45 -23.89
N THR A 191 2.96 44.65 -24.43
CA THR A 191 3.32 44.04 -25.68
C THR A 191 4.58 43.17 -25.43
N ALA A 192 4.59 42.06 -26.14
CA ALA A 192 5.69 41.17 -26.50
C ALA A 192 7.15 41.58 -26.39
N SER A 193 8.01 40.63 -26.06
CA SER A 193 9.08 40.24 -27.00
C SER A 193 9.75 38.92 -26.60
N ALA A 194 9.95 38.09 -27.61
CA ALA A 194 10.67 36.82 -27.58
C ALA A 194 12.18 37.06 -27.56
N ILE A 195 12.91 36.11 -26.99
CA ILE A 195 14.26 35.74 -27.46
C ILE A 195 14.40 34.23 -27.33
N GLU A 196 14.63 33.57 -28.46
CA GLU A 196 15.15 32.24 -28.65
C GLU A 196 16.62 32.21 -28.26
N GLU A 197 17.10 31.10 -27.69
CA GLU A 197 18.40 30.53 -28.09
C GLU A 197 18.48 29.05 -27.73
N GLU A 198 18.92 28.29 -28.74
CA GLU A 198 19.22 26.86 -28.74
C GLU A 198 20.45 26.54 -27.91
N SER A 199 20.53 25.33 -27.35
CA SER A 199 21.67 24.44 -27.59
C SER A 199 21.47 23.02 -27.09
N THR A 200 21.67 22.13 -27.97
CA THR A 200 21.96 20.70 -28.04
C THR A 200 22.78 20.09 -26.90
N GLY A 201 22.47 18.83 -26.55
CA GLY A 201 23.45 17.90 -26.00
C GLY A 201 22.94 16.79 -25.10
N SER A 202 22.60 15.67 -25.69
CA SER A 202 22.79 14.24 -25.34
C SER A 202 23.03 13.82 -23.90
N GLY A 203 22.36 12.73 -23.53
CA GLY A 203 22.79 11.76 -22.50
C GLY A 203 21.75 11.49 -21.43
N VAL A 204 20.89 10.52 -21.67
CA VAL A 204 19.95 10.06 -20.64
C VAL A 204 20.52 8.81 -19.98
N GLU A 205 21.16 8.98 -18.83
CA GLU A 205 21.28 7.92 -17.85
C GLU A 205 20.12 8.03 -16.88
N GLN A 206 19.36 6.95 -16.76
CA GLN A 206 18.24 6.82 -15.86
C GLN A 206 18.77 6.57 -14.44
N LEU A 207 19.20 7.65 -13.78
CA LEU A 207 19.52 7.65 -12.36
C LEU A 207 18.22 7.79 -11.58
N VAL A 208 17.83 6.70 -10.92
CA VAL A 208 16.96 6.75 -9.76
C VAL A 208 17.76 7.42 -8.66
N LEU A 209 17.75 8.74 -8.62
CA LEU A 209 18.31 9.50 -7.51
C LEU A 209 17.30 9.44 -6.36
N GLU A 210 17.55 8.54 -5.42
CA GLU A 210 17.11 8.73 -4.05
C GLU A 210 17.93 9.93 -3.54
N ASP A 211 17.32 11.11 -3.52
CA ASP A 211 17.90 12.26 -2.85
C ASP A 211 17.57 12.18 -1.35
N PRO A 212 18.54 11.91 -0.49
CA PRO A 212 18.33 11.81 0.95
C PRO A 212 18.03 13.16 1.61
N ASP A 213 18.22 14.28 0.92
CA ASP A 213 18.24 15.63 1.48
C ASP A 213 17.37 16.63 0.71
N ASP A 214 16.16 16.26 0.25
CA ASP A 214 15.22 17.24 -0.32
C ASP A 214 14.57 18.06 0.81
N PRO A 215 14.99 19.34 1.02
CA PRO A 215 14.42 20.20 2.07
C PRO A 215 12.96 20.59 1.80
N LEU A 216 12.42 20.33 0.59
CA LEU A 216 11.04 20.64 0.20
C LEU A 216 10.03 19.56 0.60
N ALA A 217 10.51 18.41 1.11
CA ALA A 217 9.61 17.36 1.61
C ALA A 217 8.93 17.70 2.96
N LEU A 218 9.30 18.82 3.58
CA LEU A 218 8.82 19.26 4.90
C LEU A 218 7.84 20.44 4.86
N GLU A 219 7.42 20.91 3.69
CA GLU A 219 6.42 22.00 3.59
C GLU A 219 5.00 21.46 3.83
N GLY A 220 4.66 21.22 5.09
CA GLY A 220 3.32 20.79 5.51
C GLY A 220 3.10 20.83 7.02
N TYR A 221 4.12 21.09 7.80
CA TYR A 221 4.00 21.18 9.25
C TYR A 221 3.78 22.61 9.71
N GLY A 222 2.61 22.85 10.32
CA GLY A 222 2.22 24.17 10.86
C GLY A 222 3.13 24.61 12.01
N ALA A 223 3.47 25.90 12.02
CA ALA A 223 4.33 26.56 13.00
C ALA A 223 3.62 26.71 14.37
N GLY A 224 3.93 25.83 15.29
CA GLY A 224 3.66 25.95 16.72
C GLY A 224 4.69 25.09 17.44
N GLN A 225 5.13 25.36 18.65
CA GLN A 225 6.29 24.70 19.30
C GLN A 225 6.40 23.22 18.89
N ASP A 226 7.20 22.96 17.88
CA ASP A 226 7.25 21.66 17.19
C ASP A 226 8.01 20.67 18.08
N ILE A 227 7.24 19.75 18.64
CA ILE A 227 7.83 18.50 19.11
C ILE A 227 8.09 17.70 17.85
N ASP A 228 9.34 17.30 17.60
CA ASP A 228 9.67 16.42 16.49
C ASP A 228 8.95 15.06 16.63
N VAL A 229 8.80 14.36 15.51
CA VAL A 229 8.05 13.10 15.46
C VAL A 229 8.67 12.03 16.38
N GLU A 230 10.00 11.98 16.44
CA GLU A 230 10.74 11.04 17.27
C GLU A 230 10.47 11.27 18.76
N THR A 231 10.49 12.50 19.21
CA THR A 231 10.17 12.88 20.60
C THR A 231 8.71 12.54 20.92
N ALA A 232 7.77 12.84 20.01
CA ALA A 232 6.36 12.49 20.20
C ALA A 232 6.16 10.95 20.28
N ILE A 233 6.88 10.18 19.49
CA ILE A 233 6.87 8.71 19.58
C ILE A 233 7.41 8.25 20.92
N CYS A 234 8.49 8.83 21.43
CA CYS A 234 9.04 8.50 22.76
C CYS A 234 8.00 8.73 23.87
N HIS A 235 7.33 9.87 23.86
CA HIS A 235 6.26 10.18 24.81
C HIS A 235 5.07 9.23 24.69
N ALA A 236 4.68 8.88 23.46
CA ALA A 236 3.60 7.92 23.21
C ALA A 236 3.99 6.50 23.69
N VAL A 237 5.24 6.08 23.55
CA VAL A 237 5.75 4.82 24.09
C VAL A 237 5.67 4.82 25.62
N ASP A 238 6.06 5.90 26.29
CA ASP A 238 5.93 6.01 27.76
C ASP A 238 4.47 5.97 28.21
N GLU A 239 3.57 6.69 27.52
CA GLU A 239 2.11 6.64 27.78
C GLU A 239 1.62 5.18 27.69
N LEU A 240 1.92 4.48 26.59
CA LEU A 240 1.47 3.10 26.39
C LEU A 240 2.14 2.10 27.32
N CYS A 241 3.37 2.37 27.76
CA CYS A 241 4.02 1.55 28.77
C CYS A 241 3.31 1.58 30.13
N SER A 242 2.60 2.67 30.44
CA SER A 242 1.82 2.80 31.69
C SER A 242 0.45 2.11 31.64
N GLU A 243 -0.08 1.80 30.44
CA GLU A 243 -1.42 1.20 30.23
C GLU A 243 -1.48 -0.31 30.50
N GLY A 244 -0.34 -0.99 30.56
CA GLY A 244 -0.30 -2.43 30.85
C GLY A 244 0.56 -3.22 29.88
N PRO A 245 0.55 -4.57 29.97
CA PRO A 245 1.37 -5.42 29.10
C PRO A 245 0.85 -5.45 27.65
N GLY A 246 1.76 -5.60 26.70
CA GLY A 246 1.47 -5.72 25.27
C GLY A 246 2.52 -5.02 24.42
N ASP A 247 2.66 -5.45 23.19
CA ASP A 247 3.63 -4.92 22.25
C ASP A 247 3.09 -3.68 21.54
N ILE A 248 4.02 -2.83 21.10
CA ILE A 248 3.75 -1.56 20.45
C ILE A 248 4.19 -1.65 18.99
N LEU A 249 3.32 -1.28 18.05
CA LEU A 249 3.63 -1.14 16.63
C LEU A 249 3.65 0.35 16.27
N VAL A 250 4.78 0.84 15.76
CA VAL A 250 4.96 2.21 15.31
C VAL A 250 5.05 2.23 13.79
N PHE A 251 4.22 3.03 13.14
CA PHE A 251 4.27 3.22 11.69
C PHE A 251 5.18 4.39 11.31
N LEU A 252 6.08 4.15 10.36
CA LEU A 252 7.06 5.15 9.91
C LEU A 252 7.15 5.16 8.38
N PRO A 253 7.44 6.31 7.76
CA PRO A 253 7.46 6.45 6.30
C PRO A 253 8.53 5.62 5.60
N GLY A 254 9.70 5.42 6.20
CA GLY A 254 10.80 4.72 5.54
C GLY A 254 11.88 4.19 6.46
N GLU A 255 12.92 3.61 5.86
CA GLU A 255 14.04 2.99 6.59
C GLU A 255 14.84 4.01 7.42
N ARG A 256 15.06 5.22 6.88
CA ARG A 256 15.77 6.28 7.59
C ARG A 256 14.99 6.67 8.86
N ASP A 257 13.70 6.93 8.72
CA ASP A 257 12.83 7.29 9.82
C ASP A 257 12.79 6.20 10.90
N ILE A 258 12.85 4.93 10.49
CA ILE A 258 12.94 3.78 11.42
C ILE A 258 14.25 3.82 12.21
N ARG A 259 15.38 4.10 11.55
CA ARG A 259 16.70 4.13 12.22
C ARG A 259 16.81 5.32 13.17
N ASP A 260 16.32 6.48 12.75
CA ASP A 260 16.35 7.71 13.54
C ASP A 260 15.44 7.54 14.79
N THR A 261 14.25 6.99 14.62
CA THR A 261 13.33 6.67 15.73
C THR A 261 13.91 5.58 16.65
N GLU A 262 14.55 4.54 16.10
CA GLU A 262 15.21 3.52 16.91
C GLU A 262 16.28 4.13 17.81
N GLN A 263 17.11 5.01 17.27
CA GLN A 263 18.17 5.68 18.03
C GLN A 263 17.56 6.60 19.12
N ALA A 264 16.55 7.41 18.76
CA ALA A 264 15.86 8.29 19.70
C ALA A 264 15.22 7.52 20.85
N LEU A 265 14.54 6.40 20.56
CA LEU A 265 13.97 5.53 21.58
C LEU A 265 15.02 4.90 22.49
N ARG A 266 16.16 4.45 21.94
CA ARG A 266 17.26 3.90 22.75
C ARG A 266 17.87 4.95 23.68
N ASP A 267 18.05 6.16 23.20
CA ASP A 267 18.60 7.26 23.98
C ASP A 267 17.61 7.69 25.09
N HIS A 268 16.30 7.74 24.76
CA HIS A 268 15.25 8.07 25.70
C HIS A 268 15.05 7.02 26.80
N LEU A 269 14.97 5.74 26.42
CA LEU A 269 14.76 4.63 27.34
C LEU A 269 16.02 4.23 28.11
N GLY A 270 17.20 4.58 27.60
CA GLY A 270 18.48 4.31 28.22
C GLY A 270 18.70 2.82 28.51
N ASN A 271 18.96 2.49 29.76
CA ASN A 271 19.24 1.10 30.16
C ASN A 271 18.03 0.15 29.99
N ARG A 272 16.81 0.67 29.76
CA ARG A 272 15.61 -0.15 29.52
C ARG A 272 15.52 -0.66 28.07
N ALA A 273 16.35 -0.18 27.16
CA ALA A 273 16.40 -0.65 25.77
C ALA A 273 17.79 -1.17 25.38
N PRO A 274 18.26 -2.28 25.97
CA PRO A 274 19.56 -2.84 25.65
C PRO A 274 19.61 -3.27 24.18
N ARG A 275 20.79 -3.16 23.56
CA ARG A 275 20.99 -3.61 22.15
C ARG A 275 20.83 -5.12 22.01
N ASP A 276 21.22 -5.86 23.03
CA ASP A 276 21.04 -7.31 23.12
C ASP A 276 20.13 -7.65 24.30
N ILE A 277 18.89 -8.00 23.98
CA ILE A 277 17.87 -8.37 24.97
C ILE A 277 18.03 -9.80 25.47
N SER A 278 18.79 -10.67 24.77
CA SER A 278 18.87 -12.10 25.04
C SER A 278 19.43 -12.42 26.43
N HIS A 279 20.21 -11.53 27.01
CA HIS A 279 20.81 -11.66 28.31
C HIS A 279 20.11 -10.85 29.40
N SER A 280 19.06 -10.10 29.07
CA SER A 280 18.33 -9.33 30.08
C SER A 280 17.47 -10.21 30.95
N LYS A 281 17.55 -9.94 32.26
CA LYS A 281 16.69 -10.56 33.28
C LYS A 281 15.64 -9.59 33.83
N ASN A 282 15.66 -8.35 33.38
CA ASN A 282 14.74 -7.33 33.84
C ASN A 282 13.47 -7.34 32.93
N PRO A 283 12.30 -7.73 33.45
CA PRO A 283 11.07 -7.82 32.67
C PRO A 283 10.57 -6.43 32.15
N ALA A 284 11.13 -5.34 32.69
CA ALA A 284 10.81 -3.98 32.25
C ALA A 284 11.64 -3.53 31.05
N ASP A 285 12.59 -4.35 30.59
CA ASP A 285 13.36 -4.03 29.39
C ASP A 285 12.52 -4.18 28.13
N ILE A 286 12.86 -3.38 27.13
CA ILE A 286 12.10 -3.25 25.88
C ILE A 286 12.99 -3.66 24.72
N GLU A 287 12.50 -4.57 23.90
CA GLU A 287 13.13 -4.95 22.62
C GLU A 287 12.63 -4.03 21.51
N ILE A 288 13.54 -3.35 20.81
CA ILE A 288 13.19 -2.51 19.65
C ILE A 288 13.57 -3.28 18.39
N LEU A 289 12.60 -3.53 17.51
CA LEU A 289 12.77 -4.29 16.26
C LEU A 289 12.35 -3.46 15.04
N PRO A 290 13.25 -3.28 14.07
CA PRO A 290 12.87 -2.71 12.78
C PRO A 290 12.12 -3.72 11.91
N LEU A 291 11.18 -3.25 11.08
CA LEU A 291 10.43 -4.06 10.12
C LEU A 291 10.19 -3.31 8.81
N PHE A 292 11.01 -3.60 7.80
CA PHE A 292 10.87 -3.04 6.45
C PHE A 292 11.31 -4.04 5.37
N ALA A 293 10.95 -3.78 4.12
CA ALA A 293 11.06 -4.75 3.03
C ALA A 293 12.50 -5.18 2.67
N ARG A 294 13.51 -4.37 2.97
CA ARG A 294 14.93 -4.64 2.64
C ARG A 294 15.65 -5.49 3.68
N LEU A 295 15.05 -5.72 4.83
CA LEU A 295 15.63 -6.61 5.85
C LEU A 295 15.79 -8.03 5.31
N SER A 296 16.79 -8.75 5.81
CA SER A 296 16.94 -10.18 5.53
C SER A 296 15.74 -10.98 6.05
N SER A 297 15.51 -12.16 5.48
CA SER A 297 14.42 -13.04 5.95
C SER A 297 14.55 -13.40 7.43
N ALA A 298 15.76 -13.56 7.93
CA ALA A 298 16.00 -13.87 9.33
C ALA A 298 15.61 -12.69 10.26
N GLU A 299 16.00 -11.46 9.90
CA GLU A 299 15.63 -10.26 10.65
C GLU A 299 14.12 -10.04 10.65
N GLN A 300 13.47 -10.24 9.49
CA GLN A 300 12.01 -10.15 9.38
C GLN A 300 11.29 -11.23 10.19
N HIS A 301 11.90 -12.42 10.34
CA HIS A 301 11.30 -13.52 11.09
C HIS A 301 11.32 -13.28 12.62
N ARG A 302 12.25 -12.48 13.13
CA ARG A 302 12.36 -12.17 14.57
C ARG A 302 11.06 -11.63 15.20
N ILE A 303 10.24 -10.92 14.45
CA ILE A 303 8.95 -10.42 14.96
C ILE A 303 7.95 -11.52 15.30
N PHE A 304 8.14 -12.75 14.77
CA PHE A 304 7.26 -13.89 15.02
C PHE A 304 7.79 -14.82 16.11
N GLU A 305 9.03 -14.61 16.59
CA GLU A 305 9.62 -15.42 17.65
C GLU A 305 8.94 -15.15 19.00
N GLU A 306 8.80 -16.18 19.81
CA GLU A 306 8.31 -16.03 21.19
C GLU A 306 9.27 -15.15 21.98
N HIS A 307 8.71 -14.30 22.84
CA HIS A 307 9.47 -13.36 23.66
C HIS A 307 8.83 -13.15 25.03
N SER A 308 9.63 -12.71 25.99
CA SER A 308 9.19 -12.41 27.36
C SER A 308 9.18 -10.91 27.70
N HIS A 309 9.87 -10.10 26.89
CA HIS A 309 9.98 -8.66 27.07
C HIS A 309 9.01 -7.94 26.12
N ARG A 310 8.59 -6.74 26.50
CA ARG A 310 7.81 -5.89 25.60
C ARG A 310 8.60 -5.59 24.34
N ARG A 311 7.93 -5.64 23.19
CA ARG A 311 8.49 -5.22 21.90
C ARG A 311 7.92 -3.88 21.45
N VAL A 312 8.80 -3.06 20.89
CA VAL A 312 8.44 -1.91 20.06
C VAL A 312 8.89 -2.22 18.64
N VAL A 313 7.93 -2.48 17.76
CA VAL A 313 8.18 -2.81 16.36
C VAL A 313 8.05 -1.54 15.52
N LEU A 314 9.15 -1.08 14.93
CA LEU A 314 9.20 0.08 14.05
C LEU A 314 9.01 -0.38 12.61
N ALA A 315 7.87 -0.08 12.00
CA ALA A 315 7.49 -0.66 10.72
C ALA A 315 7.10 0.39 9.68
N THR A 316 7.39 0.11 8.42
CA THR A 316 6.74 0.81 7.31
C THR A 316 5.33 0.27 7.09
N ASN A 317 4.63 0.74 6.06
CA ASN A 317 3.32 0.22 5.64
C ASN A 317 3.31 -1.30 5.33
N VAL A 318 4.45 -2.00 5.41
CA VAL A 318 4.51 -3.47 5.34
C VAL A 318 3.66 -4.14 6.42
N ALA A 319 3.54 -3.52 7.60
CA ALA A 319 2.74 -4.00 8.71
C ALA A 319 1.27 -3.52 8.66
N GLU A 320 0.90 -2.71 7.67
CA GLU A 320 -0.45 -2.13 7.56
C GLU A 320 -1.47 -3.16 7.06
N THR A 321 -1.12 -3.97 6.05
CA THR A 321 -2.03 -4.91 5.41
C THR A 321 -1.52 -6.34 5.48
N SER A 322 -0.36 -6.62 4.94
CA SER A 322 0.11 -7.94 4.57
C SER A 322 0.73 -8.79 5.69
N LEU A 323 1.07 -8.19 6.83
CA LEU A 323 1.68 -8.91 7.96
C LEU A 323 0.87 -8.75 9.24
N THR A 324 0.61 -9.85 9.89
CA THR A 324 0.08 -9.84 11.26
C THR A 324 1.24 -10.02 12.23
N VAL A 325 1.65 -8.93 12.88
CA VAL A 325 2.63 -8.99 13.97
C VAL A 325 1.93 -9.52 15.21
N PRO A 326 2.42 -10.62 15.81
CA PRO A 326 1.81 -11.17 17.02
C PRO A 326 1.97 -10.23 18.21
N GLY A 327 1.08 -10.33 19.21
CA GLY A 327 1.25 -9.64 20.50
C GLY A 327 0.92 -8.15 20.52
N ILE A 328 0.64 -7.54 19.36
CA ILE A 328 0.37 -6.09 19.27
C ILE A 328 -0.94 -5.73 19.97
N ARG A 329 -0.82 -4.90 21.00
CA ARG A 329 -1.94 -4.26 21.71
C ARG A 329 -1.98 -2.74 21.51
N TYR A 330 -0.89 -2.17 21.06
CA TYR A 330 -0.73 -0.73 20.95
C TYR A 330 -0.20 -0.32 19.59
N VAL A 331 -0.72 0.79 19.07
CA VAL A 331 -0.29 1.37 17.79
C VAL A 331 0.07 2.83 18.00
N ILE A 332 1.16 3.28 17.39
CA ILE A 332 1.52 4.69 17.25
C ILE A 332 1.56 5.00 15.76
N ASP A 333 0.77 5.98 15.32
CA ASP A 333 0.64 6.35 13.92
C ASP A 333 0.85 7.85 13.70
N PRO A 334 2.02 8.27 13.16
CA PRO A 334 2.25 9.64 12.72
C PRO A 334 1.38 10.06 11.53
N GLY A 335 0.69 9.12 10.88
CA GLY A 335 -0.24 9.39 9.79
C GLY A 335 0.42 9.65 8.44
N LEU A 336 1.67 9.23 8.26
CA LEU A 336 2.49 9.48 7.09
C LEU A 336 2.90 8.18 6.38
N ALA A 337 3.11 8.26 5.07
CA ALA A 337 3.70 7.19 4.27
C ALA A 337 4.43 7.76 3.05
N ARG A 338 5.41 7.01 2.50
CA ARG A 338 5.98 7.30 1.19
C ARG A 338 5.05 6.79 0.10
N ILE A 339 4.57 7.70 -0.74
CA ILE A 339 3.63 7.39 -1.83
C ILE A 339 4.29 7.77 -3.15
N SER A 340 4.38 6.80 -4.05
CA SER A 340 4.95 7.05 -5.37
C SER A 340 4.06 7.96 -6.18
N ARG A 341 4.63 9.06 -6.71
CA ARG A 341 3.96 10.07 -7.54
C ARG A 341 4.77 10.35 -8.80
N TYR A 342 4.11 10.38 -9.94
CA TYR A 342 4.71 10.80 -11.20
C TYR A 342 4.34 12.25 -11.52
N SER A 343 5.35 13.06 -11.77
CA SER A 343 5.13 14.44 -12.20
C SER A 343 5.13 14.54 -13.73
N ASN A 344 3.98 14.81 -14.32
CA ASN A 344 3.85 15.06 -15.76
C ASN A 344 4.67 16.27 -16.23
N LYS A 345 4.91 17.24 -15.34
CA LYS A 345 5.67 18.45 -15.64
C LYS A 345 7.18 18.19 -15.73
N THR A 346 7.73 17.44 -14.76
CA THR A 346 9.17 17.16 -14.70
C THR A 346 9.56 15.81 -15.27
N LYS A 347 8.57 14.97 -15.65
CA LYS A 347 8.76 13.60 -16.16
C LYS A 347 9.53 12.67 -15.21
N VAL A 348 9.47 12.95 -13.91
CA VAL A 348 10.18 12.22 -12.87
C VAL A 348 9.19 11.57 -11.92
N GLN A 349 9.48 10.33 -11.51
CA GLN A 349 8.78 9.64 -10.44
C GLN A 349 9.47 9.97 -9.11
N ARG A 350 8.70 10.39 -8.12
CA ARG A 350 9.18 10.72 -6.78
C ARG A 350 8.46 9.87 -5.74
N LEU A 351 9.04 9.81 -4.55
CA LEU A 351 8.48 9.11 -3.38
C LEU A 351 8.32 10.11 -2.21
N PRO A 352 7.49 11.15 -2.37
CA PRO A 352 7.25 12.09 -1.28
C PRO A 352 6.65 11.38 -0.08
N ILE A 353 6.89 11.96 1.10
CA ILE A 353 6.18 11.60 2.32
C ILE A 353 4.86 12.39 2.30
N GLU A 354 3.75 11.67 2.35
CA GLU A 354 2.40 12.24 2.30
C GLU A 354 1.53 11.71 3.44
N GLU A 355 0.48 12.43 3.74
CA GLU A 355 -0.55 11.96 4.67
C GLU A 355 -1.29 10.75 4.10
N ILE A 356 -1.54 9.77 4.96
CA ILE A 356 -2.29 8.57 4.59
C ILE A 356 -3.80 8.86 4.57
N SER A 357 -4.56 8.05 3.82
CA SER A 357 -6.03 8.11 3.81
C SER A 357 -6.66 7.68 5.14
N LYS A 358 -7.95 7.99 5.32
CA LYS A 358 -8.74 7.51 6.47
C LYS A 358 -8.77 5.98 6.55
N ALA A 359 -8.94 5.30 5.40
CA ALA A 359 -8.92 3.84 5.34
C ALA A 359 -7.60 3.27 5.84
N SER A 360 -6.46 3.81 5.40
CA SER A 360 -5.14 3.41 5.85
C SER A 360 -4.96 3.65 7.36
N ALA A 361 -5.34 4.83 7.87
CA ALA A 361 -5.29 5.14 9.30
C ALA A 361 -6.14 4.17 10.15
N ASN A 362 -7.32 3.80 9.66
CA ASN A 362 -8.18 2.83 10.34
C ASN A 362 -7.61 1.40 10.29
N GLN A 363 -6.98 1.00 9.17
CA GLN A 363 -6.29 -0.28 9.07
C GLN A 363 -5.11 -0.36 10.04
N ARG A 364 -4.30 0.70 10.15
CA ARG A 364 -3.20 0.79 11.12
C ARG A 364 -3.71 0.65 12.54
N SER A 365 -4.74 1.41 12.92
CA SER A 365 -5.36 1.31 14.24
C SER A 365 -5.91 -0.09 14.52
N GLY A 366 -6.53 -0.74 13.52
CA GLY A 366 -7.06 -2.10 13.64
C GLY A 366 -6.01 -3.18 13.93
N ARG A 367 -4.71 -2.87 13.84
CA ARG A 367 -3.63 -3.84 14.15
C ARG A 367 -3.57 -4.18 15.63
N CYS A 368 -3.98 -3.30 16.54
CA CYS A 368 -3.95 -3.55 17.98
C CYS A 368 -5.23 -4.23 18.53
N GLY A 369 -6.33 -4.27 17.79
CA GLY A 369 -7.59 -4.92 18.22
C GLY A 369 -7.75 -6.40 17.83
N ARG A 370 -6.67 -7.13 17.57
CA ARG A 370 -6.74 -8.52 17.07
C ARG A 370 -6.74 -9.57 18.18
N VAL A 371 -6.08 -9.30 19.27
CA VAL A 371 -5.86 -10.27 20.36
C VAL A 371 -6.56 -9.86 21.65
N ALA A 372 -6.63 -8.56 21.92
CA ALA A 372 -7.25 -7.97 23.09
C ALA A 372 -7.65 -6.52 22.78
N ASP A 373 -8.31 -5.86 23.73
CA ASP A 373 -8.58 -4.44 23.68
C ASP A 373 -7.28 -3.67 23.45
N GLY A 374 -7.29 -2.75 22.51
CA GLY A 374 -6.12 -2.04 22.06
C GLY A 374 -6.24 -0.53 22.18
N ILE A 375 -5.09 0.16 22.10
CA ILE A 375 -5.02 1.64 22.05
C ILE A 375 -4.21 2.03 20.83
N ALA A 376 -4.75 2.96 20.03
CA ALA A 376 -4.03 3.55 18.91
C ALA A 376 -3.86 5.06 19.14
N ILE A 377 -2.61 5.50 19.25
CA ILE A 377 -2.24 6.91 19.35
C ILE A 377 -1.95 7.44 17.95
N ARG A 378 -2.72 8.44 17.52
CA ARG A 378 -2.54 9.19 16.28
C ARG A 378 -1.81 10.49 16.58
N LEU A 379 -0.62 10.70 16.00
CA LEU A 379 0.19 11.89 16.25
C LEU A 379 -0.25 13.08 15.39
N TYR A 380 -1.55 13.20 15.12
CA TYR A 380 -2.21 14.26 14.38
C TYR A 380 -3.58 14.53 15.00
N SER A 381 -4.23 15.63 14.62
CA SER A 381 -5.53 16.01 15.21
C SER A 381 -6.70 15.25 14.61
N ALA A 382 -7.83 15.24 15.31
CA ALA A 382 -9.09 14.69 14.80
C ALA A 382 -9.58 15.45 13.56
N ASP A 383 -9.36 16.77 13.51
CA ASP A 383 -9.74 17.61 12.36
C ASP A 383 -8.87 17.29 11.15
N ASN A 384 -7.55 17.10 11.34
CA ASN A 384 -6.67 16.61 10.27
C ASN A 384 -7.14 15.25 9.75
N PHE A 385 -7.48 14.30 10.64
CA PHE A 385 -8.04 13.03 10.21
C PHE A 385 -9.34 13.20 9.40
N ALA A 386 -10.24 14.06 9.84
CA ALA A 386 -11.52 14.31 9.17
C ALA A 386 -11.35 14.90 7.76
N SER A 387 -10.31 15.71 7.54
CA SER A 387 -10.01 16.33 6.25
C SER A 387 -9.36 15.40 5.22
N ARG A 388 -8.81 14.26 5.66
CA ARG A 388 -8.10 13.30 4.78
C ARG A 388 -9.05 12.64 3.78
N PRO A 389 -8.54 12.23 2.60
CA PRO A 389 -9.31 11.44 1.65
C PRO A 389 -9.72 10.09 2.27
N ASP A 390 -10.87 9.56 1.88
CA ASP A 390 -11.37 8.29 2.42
C ASP A 390 -10.47 7.11 2.02
N PHE A 391 -9.96 7.08 0.77
CA PHE A 391 -9.10 6.03 0.24
C PHE A 391 -7.85 6.60 -0.43
N THR A 392 -6.80 5.80 -0.46
CA THR A 392 -5.59 6.12 -1.22
C THR A 392 -5.87 6.02 -2.71
N GLU A 393 -5.39 6.99 -3.48
CA GLU A 393 -5.55 7.01 -4.94
C GLU A 393 -4.88 5.77 -5.56
N PRO A 394 -5.54 5.06 -6.51
CA PRO A 394 -4.98 3.92 -7.21
C PRO A 394 -3.64 4.24 -7.90
N GLU A 395 -2.72 3.28 -7.93
CA GLU A 395 -1.39 3.49 -8.53
C GLU A 395 -1.46 3.87 -10.01
N ILE A 396 -2.42 3.33 -10.75
CA ILE A 396 -2.63 3.64 -12.17
C ILE A 396 -2.86 5.13 -12.43
N LEU A 397 -3.45 5.87 -11.48
CA LEU A 397 -3.75 7.30 -11.62
C LEU A 397 -2.58 8.22 -11.22
N ARG A 398 -1.55 7.67 -10.57
CA ARG A 398 -0.41 8.43 -10.04
C ARG A 398 0.96 7.96 -10.55
N THR A 399 0.98 7.10 -11.57
CA THR A 399 2.20 6.58 -12.20
C THR A 399 2.37 7.08 -13.63
N SER A 400 3.57 6.88 -14.22
CA SER A 400 3.82 7.21 -15.64
C SER A 400 3.04 6.30 -16.56
N LEU A 401 2.16 6.85 -17.40
CA LEU A 401 1.42 6.05 -18.36
C LEU A 401 2.31 5.50 -19.48
N ALA A 402 3.45 6.10 -19.76
CA ALA A 402 4.46 5.51 -20.65
C ALA A 402 4.92 4.15 -20.11
N SER A 403 5.26 4.06 -18.79
CA SER A 403 5.63 2.80 -18.14
C SER A 403 4.49 1.79 -18.16
N VAL A 404 3.26 2.23 -17.91
CA VAL A 404 2.06 1.39 -17.95
C VAL A 404 1.85 0.78 -19.32
N ILE A 405 1.92 1.59 -20.39
CA ILE A 405 1.76 1.16 -21.80
C ILE A 405 2.82 0.10 -22.14
N LEU A 406 4.09 0.34 -21.79
CA LEU A 406 5.16 -0.62 -22.04
C LEU A 406 4.92 -1.94 -21.27
N GLN A 407 4.53 -1.86 -20.01
CA GLN A 407 4.25 -3.04 -19.20
C GLN A 407 3.06 -3.83 -19.74
N MET A 408 1.98 -3.17 -20.14
CA MET A 408 0.82 -3.81 -20.77
C MET A 408 1.19 -4.46 -22.11
N SER A 409 2.01 -3.80 -22.93
CA SER A 409 2.52 -4.37 -24.19
C SER A 409 3.36 -5.62 -23.92
N ALA A 410 4.27 -5.57 -22.94
CA ALA A 410 5.09 -6.71 -22.54
C ALA A 410 4.27 -7.89 -22.01
N LEU A 411 3.19 -7.61 -21.32
CA LEU A 411 2.26 -8.60 -20.76
C LEU A 411 1.21 -9.08 -21.77
N GLY A 412 1.13 -8.48 -22.98
CA GLY A 412 0.13 -8.82 -23.97
C GLY A 412 -1.31 -8.47 -23.58
N LEU A 413 -1.51 -7.47 -22.71
CA LEU A 413 -2.81 -7.10 -22.16
C LEU A 413 -3.66 -6.25 -23.13
N GLY A 414 -3.08 -5.79 -24.23
CA GLY A 414 -3.74 -4.98 -25.25
C GLY A 414 -3.61 -3.49 -24.99
N ASP A 415 -4.53 -2.71 -25.58
CA ASP A 415 -4.51 -1.25 -25.52
C ASP A 415 -5.05 -0.72 -24.18
N VAL A 416 -4.32 0.25 -23.59
CA VAL A 416 -4.65 0.91 -22.32
C VAL A 416 -6.02 1.61 -22.37
N ALA A 417 -6.37 2.23 -23.52
CA ALA A 417 -7.62 2.99 -23.64
C ALA A 417 -8.87 2.09 -23.61
N SER A 418 -8.74 0.85 -24.06
CA SER A 418 -9.83 -0.13 -24.11
C SER A 418 -9.76 -1.19 -23.00
N PHE A 419 -8.72 -1.15 -22.18
CA PHE A 419 -8.57 -2.11 -21.08
C PHE A 419 -9.52 -1.76 -19.94
N PRO A 420 -10.29 -2.74 -19.40
CA PRO A 420 -11.27 -2.48 -18.37
C PRO A 420 -10.61 -2.32 -16.98
N PHE A 421 -9.97 -1.19 -16.76
CA PHE A 421 -9.51 -0.83 -15.42
C PHE A 421 -10.71 -0.57 -14.50
N VAL A 422 -10.54 -0.80 -13.22
CA VAL A 422 -11.53 -0.40 -12.20
C VAL A 422 -11.68 1.12 -12.18
N ASP A 423 -10.53 1.83 -12.27
CA ASP A 423 -10.46 3.28 -12.51
C ASP A 423 -9.61 3.52 -13.76
N ALA A 424 -10.26 3.96 -14.82
CA ALA A 424 -9.59 4.20 -16.10
C ALA A 424 -8.72 5.47 -16.00
N PRO A 425 -7.48 5.44 -16.52
CA PRO A 425 -6.66 6.63 -16.64
C PRO A 425 -7.25 7.63 -17.64
N ASP A 426 -6.94 8.92 -17.45
CA ASP A 426 -7.39 9.97 -18.35
C ASP A 426 -6.83 9.79 -19.76
N SER A 427 -7.66 10.01 -20.78
CA SER A 427 -7.31 9.90 -22.19
C SER A 427 -6.19 10.86 -22.63
N ARG A 428 -6.06 12.01 -21.94
CA ARG A 428 -4.96 12.95 -22.18
C ARG A 428 -3.65 12.39 -21.67
N ALA A 429 -3.66 11.81 -20.47
CA ALA A 429 -2.48 11.18 -19.89
C ALA A 429 -2.01 9.96 -20.71
N ILE A 430 -2.95 9.19 -21.30
CA ILE A 430 -2.64 8.09 -22.23
C ILE A 430 -1.90 8.63 -23.47
N ARG A 431 -2.42 9.69 -24.10
CA ARG A 431 -1.78 10.31 -25.27
C ARG A 431 -0.40 10.85 -24.96
N ASP A 432 -0.23 11.51 -23.81
CA ASP A 432 1.06 12.03 -23.37
C ASP A 432 2.07 10.88 -23.15
N GLY A 433 1.63 9.75 -22.58
CA GLY A 433 2.44 8.55 -22.44
C GLY A 433 2.86 7.93 -23.78
N ILE A 434 1.94 7.84 -24.75
CA ILE A 434 2.22 7.36 -26.12
C ILE A 434 3.23 8.28 -26.80
N ASN A 435 3.01 9.61 -26.75
CA ASN A 435 3.92 10.59 -27.33
C ASN A 435 5.33 10.48 -26.74
N GLN A 436 5.44 10.33 -25.45
CA GLN A 436 6.72 10.11 -24.78
C GLN A 436 7.44 8.85 -25.27
N LEU A 437 6.70 7.75 -25.48
CA LEU A 437 7.26 6.51 -26.01
C LEU A 437 7.69 6.62 -27.47
N ILE A 438 7.00 7.42 -28.27
CA ILE A 438 7.38 7.73 -29.66
C ILE A 438 8.66 8.58 -29.66
N GLU A 439 8.72 9.60 -28.81
CA GLU A 439 9.87 10.51 -28.68
C GLU A 439 11.16 9.76 -28.37
N ILE A 440 11.11 8.79 -27.44
CA ILE A 440 12.27 7.95 -27.10
C ILE A 440 12.50 6.77 -28.06
N GLY A 441 11.70 6.63 -29.11
CA GLY A 441 11.80 5.55 -30.10
C GLY A 441 11.34 4.17 -29.61
N ALA A 442 10.66 4.09 -28.49
CA ALA A 442 10.10 2.83 -27.94
C ALA A 442 8.83 2.39 -28.68
N LEU A 443 8.07 3.33 -29.24
CA LEU A 443 6.95 3.08 -30.14
C LEU A 443 7.20 3.77 -31.50
N ARG A 444 6.69 3.16 -32.56
CA ARG A 444 6.65 3.81 -33.88
C ARG A 444 5.37 4.67 -33.98
N PRO A 445 5.44 5.87 -34.60
CA PRO A 445 4.24 6.59 -34.96
C PRO A 445 3.33 5.66 -35.78
N LEU A 446 2.03 5.70 -35.53
CA LEU A 446 1.08 5.10 -36.46
C LEU A 446 1.18 5.90 -37.78
N ASP A 447 1.60 5.23 -38.85
CA ASP A 447 1.61 5.85 -40.19
C ASP A 447 0.21 6.39 -40.47
N SER A 448 0.12 7.70 -40.70
CA SER A 448 -1.10 8.44 -41.00
C SER A 448 -1.61 8.12 -42.39
#